data_731f8afff352210d9b1df1d9c0a94f08
#
_entry.id   731f8afff352210d9b1df1d9c0a94f08
#
_cell.length_a   1.000
_cell.length_b   1.000
_cell.length_c   1.000
_cell.angle_alpha   90.00
_cell.angle_beta   90.00
_cell.angle_gamma   90.00
#
_symmetry.space_group_name_H-M   'P 1'
#
loop_
_entity.id
_entity.type
_entity.pdbx_description
1 polymer ?
#
loop_
_entity_poly.entity_id
_entity_poly.type
_entity_poly.pdbx_seq_one_letter_code
_entity_poly.pdbx_strand_id
1 'polypeptide(L)'
;MPKLERPGPLRERVYEALLELITTRALQPGQHLVESELAGHLGVSRQPVREALQRLNTDGWVDLRPAQGAFVHEPTEAEADQLLSVRTLLEAEAAKLAAFSIDPGDGIEKLLELCDRGEQAVRDDAVDLAVAANAEFHAKIMEMAGNAVLAELAEQVGRRVRWYYTPVARQRGKQSWAEHRELIEVIAEGDGYRAAEMMRAHTEHTRRTYREQVRAQDA
;
A
#
# COMPACT_ATOMS: atom_id res chain seq x y z
N MET A 1 5.09 34.32 16.42
CA MET A 1 5.96 33.98 15.29
C MET A 1 5.77 32.49 14.99
N PRO A 2 5.41 32.09 13.79
CA PRO A 2 5.32 30.67 13.44
C PRO A 2 6.72 30.06 13.52
N LYS A 3 6.88 28.95 14.25
CA LYS A 3 8.10 28.15 14.25
C LYS A 3 8.23 27.51 12.87
N LEU A 4 9.34 27.74 12.18
CA LEU A 4 9.69 26.98 10.99
C LEU A 4 9.78 25.50 11.38
N GLU A 5 9.01 24.63 10.73
CA GLU A 5 9.16 23.19 10.86
C GLU A 5 10.59 22.85 10.44
N ARG A 6 11.36 22.27 11.36
CA ARG A 6 12.68 21.74 11.03
C ARG A 6 12.46 20.52 10.15
N PRO A 7 13.16 20.39 9.00
CA PRO A 7 13.16 19.14 8.25
C PRO A 7 13.48 17.98 9.20
N GLY A 8 12.75 16.89 9.11
CA GLY A 8 12.99 15.69 9.90
C GLY A 8 14.47 15.25 9.84
N PRO A 9 14.96 14.47 10.81
CA PRO A 9 16.35 14.02 10.83
C PRO A 9 16.73 13.40 9.49
N LEU A 10 17.93 13.67 8.98
CA LEU A 10 18.39 13.16 7.68
C LEU A 10 18.19 11.63 7.55
N ARG A 11 18.44 10.89 8.64
CA ARG A 11 18.24 9.44 8.69
C ARG A 11 16.79 9.01 8.38
N GLU A 12 15.79 9.77 8.84
CA GLU A 12 14.37 9.50 8.58
C GLU A 12 14.05 9.73 7.11
N ARG A 13 14.52 10.82 6.54
CA ARG A 13 14.35 11.12 5.11
C ARG A 13 14.99 10.08 4.21
N VAL A 14 16.16 9.56 4.59
CA VAL A 14 16.84 8.49 3.84
C VAL A 14 16.06 7.18 3.95
N TYR A 15 15.55 6.85 5.14
CA TYR A 15 14.69 5.67 5.36
C TYR A 15 13.43 5.74 4.47
N GLU A 16 12.68 6.85 4.51
CA GLU A 16 11.45 7.01 3.71
C GLU A 16 11.75 7.00 2.20
N ALA A 17 12.85 7.61 1.75
CA ALA A 17 13.25 7.58 0.35
C ALA A 17 13.57 6.15 -0.12
N LEU A 18 14.31 5.37 0.66
CA LEU A 18 14.62 3.98 0.33
C LEU A 18 13.36 3.10 0.38
N LEU A 19 12.50 3.31 1.37
CA LEU A 19 11.23 2.58 1.49
C LEU A 19 10.32 2.86 0.28
N GLU A 20 10.23 4.10 -0.17
CA GLU A 20 9.45 4.44 -1.39
C GLU A 20 10.03 3.75 -2.63
N LEU A 21 11.35 3.71 -2.80
CA LEU A 21 11.98 2.99 -3.90
C LEU A 21 11.69 1.47 -3.87
N ILE A 22 11.59 0.88 -2.68
CA ILE A 22 11.23 -0.54 -2.51
C ILE A 22 9.74 -0.75 -2.82
N THR A 23 8.86 0.06 -2.23
CA THR A 23 7.41 -0.13 -2.35
C THR A 23 6.86 0.16 -3.74
N THR A 24 7.52 1.05 -4.50
CA THR A 24 7.25 1.32 -5.92
C THR A 24 7.94 0.32 -6.86
N ARG A 25 8.74 -0.60 -6.34
CA ARG A 25 9.56 -1.54 -7.11
C ARG A 25 10.60 -0.90 -8.03
N ALA A 26 11.01 0.33 -7.76
CA ALA A 26 12.21 0.92 -8.37
C ALA A 26 13.47 0.16 -7.91
N LEU A 27 13.48 -0.32 -6.65
CA LEU A 27 14.38 -1.35 -6.16
C LEU A 27 13.62 -2.68 -6.12
N GLN A 28 14.07 -3.64 -6.92
CA GLN A 28 13.37 -4.92 -7.11
C GLN A 28 13.58 -5.90 -5.94
N PRO A 29 12.62 -6.78 -5.61
CA PRO A 29 12.83 -7.89 -4.70
C PRO A 29 14.09 -8.70 -5.06
N GLY A 30 14.89 -9.08 -4.06
CA GLY A 30 16.17 -9.77 -4.22
C GLY A 30 17.33 -8.90 -4.71
N GLN A 31 17.10 -7.62 -5.06
CA GLN A 31 18.15 -6.72 -5.53
C GLN A 31 19.17 -6.44 -4.43
N HIS A 32 20.48 -6.56 -4.77
CA HIS A 32 21.57 -6.18 -3.89
C HIS A 32 21.66 -4.66 -3.73
N LEU A 33 21.73 -4.19 -2.49
CA LEU A 33 21.75 -2.79 -2.11
C LEU A 33 23.15 -2.35 -1.70
N VAL A 34 23.84 -1.62 -2.60
CA VAL A 34 25.20 -1.14 -2.36
C VAL A 34 25.17 0.23 -1.68
N GLU A 35 25.64 0.31 -0.41
CA GLU A 35 25.62 1.55 0.38
C GLU A 35 26.19 2.78 -0.35
N SER A 36 27.29 2.60 -1.10
CA SER A 36 27.97 3.71 -1.83
C SER A 36 27.17 4.21 -3.01
N GLU A 37 26.46 3.34 -3.72
CA GLU A 37 25.61 3.70 -4.85
C GLU A 37 24.35 4.42 -4.36
N LEU A 38 23.70 3.89 -3.32
CA LEU A 38 22.54 4.54 -2.70
C LEU A 38 22.90 5.90 -2.12
N ALA A 39 24.06 6.03 -1.46
CA ALA A 39 24.53 7.29 -0.93
C ALA A 39 24.79 8.32 -2.05
N GLY A 40 25.39 7.90 -3.15
CA GLY A 40 25.58 8.73 -4.34
C GLY A 40 24.27 9.18 -4.99
N HIS A 41 23.32 8.26 -5.13
CA HIS A 41 21.99 8.55 -5.68
C HIS A 41 21.19 9.55 -4.82
N LEU A 42 21.24 9.39 -3.50
CA LEU A 42 20.51 10.24 -2.56
C LEU A 42 21.26 11.54 -2.18
N GLY A 43 22.51 11.71 -2.64
CA GLY A 43 23.33 12.90 -2.32
C GLY A 43 23.71 13.01 -0.84
N VAL A 44 23.93 11.87 -0.14
CA VAL A 44 24.25 11.81 1.28
C VAL A 44 25.52 11.00 1.54
N SER A 45 26.06 11.03 2.77
CA SER A 45 27.14 10.12 3.16
C SER A 45 26.64 8.68 3.37
N ARG A 46 27.55 7.69 3.44
CA ARG A 46 27.19 6.27 3.63
C ARG A 46 26.56 5.96 4.99
N GLN A 47 26.88 6.74 6.04
CA GLN A 47 26.40 6.45 7.40
C GLN A 47 24.86 6.49 7.54
N PRO A 48 24.13 7.55 7.12
CA PRO A 48 22.66 7.56 7.19
C PRO A 48 22.02 6.47 6.31
N VAL A 49 22.65 6.06 5.20
CA VAL A 49 22.17 4.94 4.37
C VAL A 49 22.26 3.62 5.14
N ARG A 50 23.40 3.36 5.81
CA ARG A 50 23.60 2.17 6.63
C ARG A 50 22.57 2.08 7.77
N GLU A 51 22.34 3.19 8.47
CA GLU A 51 21.33 3.27 9.53
C GLU A 51 19.92 2.99 8.99
N ALA A 52 19.58 3.55 7.83
CA ALA A 52 18.30 3.31 7.17
C ALA A 52 18.15 1.84 6.74
N LEU A 53 19.18 1.21 6.16
CA LEU A 53 19.17 -0.21 5.79
C LEU A 53 19.02 -1.13 7.01
N GLN A 54 19.64 -0.80 8.15
CA GLN A 54 19.45 -1.54 9.40
C GLN A 54 18.00 -1.45 9.89
N ARG A 55 17.39 -0.27 9.83
CA ARG A 55 15.99 -0.08 10.20
C ARG A 55 15.06 -0.80 9.23
N LEU A 56 15.30 -0.69 7.92
CA LEU A 56 14.55 -1.42 6.90
C LEU A 56 14.64 -2.94 7.10
N ASN A 57 15.78 -3.45 7.56
CA ASN A 57 15.91 -4.86 7.95
C ASN A 57 15.06 -5.20 9.18
N THR A 58 15.07 -4.37 10.22
CA THR A 58 14.22 -4.57 11.40
C THR A 58 12.75 -4.58 11.02
N ASP A 59 12.35 -3.73 10.08
CA ASP A 59 10.99 -3.62 9.57
C ASP A 59 10.66 -4.68 8.50
N GLY A 60 11.63 -5.56 8.13
CA GLY A 60 11.46 -6.67 7.19
C GLY A 60 11.32 -6.27 5.71
N TRP A 61 11.89 -5.12 5.31
CA TRP A 61 11.97 -4.68 3.91
C TRP A 61 13.28 -5.05 3.24
N VAL A 62 14.30 -5.33 4.05
CA VAL A 62 15.66 -5.62 3.61
C VAL A 62 16.18 -6.82 4.40
N ASP A 63 16.89 -7.72 3.72
CA ASP A 63 17.62 -8.83 4.31
C ASP A 63 19.10 -8.48 4.41
N LEU A 64 19.63 -8.44 5.64
CA LEU A 64 21.08 -8.33 5.86
C LEU A 64 21.71 -9.72 5.87
N ARG A 65 22.47 -10.05 4.82
CA ARG A 65 23.15 -11.35 4.69
C ARG A 65 24.60 -11.21 5.14
N PRO A 66 25.07 -12.02 6.14
CA PRO A 66 26.44 -11.94 6.61
C PRO A 66 27.46 -12.05 5.47
N ALA A 67 28.44 -11.13 5.44
CA ALA A 67 29.47 -11.03 4.43
C ALA A 67 29.01 -10.79 2.97
N GLN A 68 27.69 -10.69 2.72
CA GLN A 68 27.13 -10.46 1.37
C GLN A 68 26.49 -9.08 1.23
N GLY A 69 26.10 -8.43 2.33
CA GLY A 69 25.50 -7.10 2.31
C GLY A 69 23.99 -7.10 2.50
N ALA A 70 23.34 -6.05 2.00
CA ALA A 70 21.92 -5.82 2.11
C ALA A 70 21.21 -6.18 0.79
N PHE A 71 20.04 -6.78 0.87
CA PHE A 71 19.20 -7.14 -0.27
C PHE A 71 17.77 -6.70 -0.01
N VAL A 72 17.05 -6.27 -1.05
CA VAL A 72 15.61 -6.06 -0.93
C VAL A 72 14.97 -7.39 -0.56
N HIS A 73 14.11 -7.39 0.46
CA HIS A 73 13.42 -8.61 0.88
C HIS A 73 12.60 -9.21 -0.29
N GLU A 74 12.60 -10.51 -0.38
CA GLU A 74 11.90 -11.27 -1.40
C GLU A 74 10.71 -11.99 -0.74
N PRO A 75 9.47 -11.43 -0.85
CA PRO A 75 8.34 -11.93 -0.09
C PRO A 75 7.94 -13.32 -0.55
N THR A 76 7.73 -14.21 0.40
CA THR A 76 7.17 -15.54 0.14
C THR A 76 5.66 -15.47 -0.09
N GLU A 77 5.10 -16.48 -0.80
CA GLU A 77 3.63 -16.63 -0.97
C GLU A 77 2.93 -16.64 0.41
N ALA A 78 3.52 -17.31 1.40
CA ALA A 78 2.95 -17.41 2.74
C ALA A 78 2.89 -16.06 3.47
N GLU A 79 3.95 -15.25 3.39
CA GLU A 79 3.98 -13.90 4.00
C GLU A 79 2.95 -12.97 3.37
N ALA A 80 2.87 -12.96 2.04
CA ALA A 80 1.88 -12.19 1.32
C ALA A 80 0.46 -12.60 1.69
N ASP A 81 0.20 -13.91 1.77
CA ASP A 81 -1.09 -14.47 2.12
C ASP A 81 -1.54 -14.08 3.53
N GLN A 82 -0.66 -14.19 4.51
CA GLN A 82 -0.93 -13.77 5.90
C GLN A 82 -1.23 -12.28 5.99
N LEU A 83 -0.43 -11.44 5.34
CA LEU A 83 -0.63 -10.00 5.35
C LEU A 83 -1.94 -9.59 4.68
N LEU A 84 -2.24 -10.15 3.50
CA LEU A 84 -3.47 -9.84 2.77
C LEU A 84 -4.71 -10.35 3.50
N SER A 85 -4.61 -11.42 4.30
CA SER A 85 -5.71 -11.86 5.17
C SER A 85 -6.00 -10.85 6.30
N VAL A 86 -4.96 -10.28 6.92
CA VAL A 86 -5.11 -9.20 7.92
C VAL A 86 -5.70 -7.95 7.28
N ARG A 87 -5.22 -7.56 6.09
CA ARG A 87 -5.80 -6.47 5.30
C ARG A 87 -7.31 -6.63 5.15
N THR A 88 -7.75 -7.83 4.74
CA THR A 88 -9.18 -8.13 4.53
C THR A 88 -10.01 -7.85 5.79
N LEU A 89 -9.51 -8.21 6.98
CA LEU A 89 -10.22 -7.97 8.24
C LEU A 89 -10.34 -6.47 8.54
N LEU A 90 -9.24 -5.73 8.39
CA LEU A 90 -9.20 -4.30 8.70
C LEU A 90 -10.06 -3.49 7.72
N GLU A 91 -9.96 -3.75 6.42
CA GLU A 91 -10.69 -3.00 5.40
C GLU A 91 -12.19 -3.33 5.37
N ALA A 92 -12.56 -4.58 5.63
CA ALA A 92 -13.98 -4.95 5.75
C ALA A 92 -14.65 -4.24 6.94
N GLU A 93 -13.98 -4.16 8.09
CA GLU A 93 -14.51 -3.41 9.24
C GLU A 93 -14.56 -1.90 8.95
N ALA A 94 -13.54 -1.35 8.27
CA ALA A 94 -13.54 0.05 7.86
C ALA A 94 -14.71 0.39 6.93
N ALA A 95 -14.98 -0.43 5.92
CA ALA A 95 -16.09 -0.24 4.99
C ALA A 95 -17.45 -0.26 5.73
N LYS A 96 -17.61 -1.18 6.69
CA LYS A 96 -18.80 -1.25 7.55
C LYS A 96 -19.00 0.04 8.35
N LEU A 97 -17.96 0.50 9.02
CA LEU A 97 -18.01 1.70 9.85
C LEU A 97 -18.23 2.96 9.00
N ALA A 98 -17.60 3.05 7.84
CA ALA A 98 -17.78 4.15 6.89
C ALA A 98 -19.24 4.26 6.44
N ALA A 99 -19.90 3.13 6.15
CA ALA A 99 -21.32 3.11 5.77
C ALA A 99 -22.25 3.49 6.95
N PHE A 100 -21.88 3.15 8.19
CA PHE A 100 -22.65 3.54 9.37
C PHE A 100 -22.38 4.97 9.86
N SER A 101 -21.45 5.69 9.21
CA SER A 101 -21.18 7.09 9.55
C SER A 101 -22.43 7.95 9.29
N ILE A 102 -22.84 8.71 10.31
CA ILE A 102 -24.04 9.57 10.25
C ILE A 102 -23.82 10.76 9.29
N ASP A 103 -22.58 11.19 9.14
CA ASP A 103 -22.19 12.28 8.25
C ASP A 103 -20.97 11.84 7.44
N PRO A 104 -21.19 11.29 6.24
CA PRO A 104 -20.09 10.93 5.35
C PRO A 104 -19.33 12.17 4.81
N GLY A 105 -19.85 13.39 5.06
CA GLY A 105 -19.28 14.63 4.59
C GLY A 105 -19.03 14.62 3.09
N ASP A 106 -17.83 15.09 2.67
CA ASP A 106 -17.34 15.01 1.28
C ASP A 106 -16.74 13.63 0.92
N GLY A 107 -16.86 12.65 1.83
CA GLY A 107 -16.22 11.33 1.69
C GLY A 107 -16.64 10.59 0.43
N ILE A 108 -17.95 10.56 0.14
CA ILE A 108 -18.49 9.88 -1.06
C ILE A 108 -18.00 10.57 -2.35
N GLU A 109 -18.05 11.90 -2.39
CA GLU A 109 -17.54 12.68 -3.55
C GLU A 109 -16.07 12.39 -3.79
N LYS A 110 -15.27 12.37 -2.70
CA LYS A 110 -13.84 12.06 -2.79
C LYS A 110 -13.56 10.63 -3.28
N LEU A 111 -14.34 9.66 -2.83
CA LEU A 111 -14.22 8.28 -3.32
C LEU A 111 -14.54 8.18 -4.82
N LEU A 112 -15.56 8.91 -5.31
CA LEU A 112 -15.89 8.98 -6.73
C LEU A 112 -14.76 9.61 -7.56
N GLU A 113 -14.18 10.73 -7.10
CA GLU A 113 -13.00 11.34 -7.74
C GLU A 113 -11.82 10.37 -7.85
N LEU A 114 -11.57 9.58 -6.79
CA LEU A 114 -10.51 8.58 -6.77
C LEU A 114 -10.76 7.44 -7.74
N CYS A 115 -12.02 7.00 -7.88
CA CYS A 115 -12.42 6.04 -8.91
C CYS A 115 -12.17 6.59 -10.32
N ASP A 116 -12.57 7.84 -10.60
CA ASP A 116 -12.37 8.47 -11.91
C ASP A 116 -10.88 8.54 -12.27
N ARG A 117 -10.04 8.94 -11.30
CA ARG A 117 -8.57 8.97 -11.47
C ARG A 117 -7.98 7.59 -11.73
N GLY A 118 -8.42 6.59 -10.98
CA GLY A 118 -7.92 5.22 -11.11
C GLY A 118 -8.34 4.57 -12.42
N GLU A 119 -9.61 4.75 -12.84
CA GLU A 119 -10.09 4.29 -14.14
C GLU A 119 -9.36 4.96 -15.31
N GLN A 120 -9.08 6.28 -15.19
CA GLN A 120 -8.29 6.98 -16.20
C GLN A 120 -6.87 6.42 -16.27
N ALA A 121 -6.22 6.21 -15.12
CA ALA A 121 -4.88 5.61 -15.06
C ALA A 121 -4.84 4.21 -15.71
N VAL A 122 -5.89 3.40 -15.54
CA VAL A 122 -6.00 2.09 -16.20
C VAL A 122 -6.16 2.24 -17.72
N ARG A 123 -6.97 3.21 -18.20
CA ARG A 123 -7.12 3.48 -19.63
C ARG A 123 -5.81 3.91 -20.29
N ASP A 124 -5.01 4.68 -19.55
CA ASP A 124 -3.73 5.22 -20.02
C ASP A 124 -2.54 4.27 -19.81
N ASP A 125 -2.80 3.04 -19.30
CA ASP A 125 -1.78 2.04 -18.87
C ASP A 125 -0.75 2.60 -17.87
N ALA A 126 -1.15 3.62 -17.09
CA ALA A 126 -0.32 4.29 -16.08
C ALA A 126 -0.42 3.55 -14.73
N VAL A 127 0.25 2.39 -14.63
CA VAL A 127 0.14 1.47 -13.49
C VAL A 127 0.43 2.15 -12.15
N ASP A 128 1.48 2.98 -12.06
CA ASP A 128 1.85 3.65 -10.82
C ASP A 128 0.75 4.61 -10.33
N LEU A 129 0.10 5.32 -11.26
CA LEU A 129 -1.03 6.19 -10.93
C LEU A 129 -2.26 5.39 -10.49
N ALA A 130 -2.52 4.25 -11.12
CA ALA A 130 -3.60 3.34 -10.70
C ALA A 130 -3.36 2.78 -9.30
N VAL A 131 -2.12 2.38 -8.98
CA VAL A 131 -1.71 1.89 -7.64
C VAL A 131 -1.84 3.00 -6.60
N ALA A 132 -1.42 4.23 -6.92
CA ALA A 132 -1.53 5.37 -6.01
C ALA A 132 -3.01 5.70 -5.72
N ALA A 133 -3.85 5.80 -6.75
CA ALA A 133 -5.28 6.06 -6.60
C ALA A 133 -5.98 4.97 -5.78
N ASN A 134 -5.62 3.69 -5.99
CA ASN A 134 -6.14 2.56 -5.20
C ASN A 134 -5.76 2.69 -3.71
N ALA A 135 -4.51 3.05 -3.40
CA ALA A 135 -4.08 3.24 -2.02
C ALA A 135 -4.82 4.41 -1.34
N GLU A 136 -5.00 5.54 -2.06
CA GLU A 136 -5.76 6.68 -1.58
C GLU A 136 -7.25 6.34 -1.35
N PHE A 137 -7.85 5.51 -2.22
CA PHE A 137 -9.24 5.05 -2.08
C PHE A 137 -9.45 4.26 -0.78
N HIS A 138 -8.63 3.27 -0.52
CA HIS A 138 -8.71 2.48 0.72
C HIS A 138 -8.41 3.33 1.96
N ALA A 139 -7.45 4.26 1.89
CA ALA A 139 -7.15 5.20 2.97
C ALA A 139 -8.34 6.12 3.27
N LYS A 140 -9.07 6.59 2.24
CA LYS A 140 -10.27 7.42 2.44
C LYS A 140 -11.40 6.65 3.14
N ILE A 141 -11.61 5.39 2.82
CA ILE A 141 -12.58 4.54 3.54
C ILE A 141 -12.16 4.37 5.01
N MET A 142 -10.85 4.19 5.30
CA MET A 142 -10.33 4.14 6.66
C MET A 142 -10.59 5.44 7.43
N GLU A 143 -10.40 6.60 6.78
CA GLU A 143 -10.70 7.91 7.36
C GLU A 143 -12.20 8.03 7.70
N MET A 144 -13.08 7.68 6.75
CA MET A 144 -14.54 7.72 6.92
C MET A 144 -15.03 6.77 8.02
N ALA A 145 -14.31 5.68 8.31
CA ALA A 145 -14.63 4.76 9.40
C ALA A 145 -14.53 5.43 10.78
N GLY A 146 -13.82 6.54 10.93
CA GLY A 146 -13.70 7.32 12.16
C GLY A 146 -13.03 6.59 13.34
N ASN A 147 -12.38 5.44 13.09
CA ASN A 147 -11.69 4.64 14.10
C ASN A 147 -10.18 4.81 13.99
N ALA A 148 -9.62 5.68 14.85
CA ALA A 148 -8.19 6.01 14.82
C ALA A 148 -7.27 4.80 15.04
N VAL A 149 -7.67 3.84 15.90
CA VAL A 149 -6.88 2.62 16.15
C VAL A 149 -6.87 1.72 14.92
N LEU A 150 -8.03 1.57 14.26
CA LEU A 150 -8.14 0.82 13.01
C LEU A 150 -7.28 1.44 11.91
N ALA A 151 -7.29 2.76 11.79
CA ALA A 151 -6.48 3.50 10.81
C ALA A 151 -4.98 3.32 11.06
N GLU A 152 -4.52 3.40 12.32
CA GLU A 152 -3.13 3.17 12.70
C GLU A 152 -2.66 1.75 12.33
N LEU A 153 -3.45 0.73 12.64
CA LEU A 153 -3.13 -0.66 12.27
C LEU A 153 -3.11 -0.86 10.75
N ALA A 154 -4.06 -0.25 10.03
CA ALA A 154 -4.12 -0.31 8.58
C ALA A 154 -2.94 0.39 7.91
N GLU A 155 -2.45 1.51 8.45
CA GLU A 155 -1.27 2.20 7.97
C GLU A 155 -0.01 1.33 8.04
N GLN A 156 0.18 0.60 9.16
CA GLN A 156 1.31 -0.34 9.32
C GLN A 156 1.30 -1.43 8.25
N VAL A 157 0.11 -1.88 7.84
CA VAL A 157 -0.07 -2.92 6.80
C VAL A 157 -0.03 -2.31 5.40
N GLY A 158 -0.51 -1.08 5.23
CA GLY A 158 -0.81 -0.44 3.94
C GLY A 158 0.39 -0.35 2.98
N ARG A 159 1.60 -0.04 3.48
CA ARG A 159 2.81 0.04 2.63
C ARG A 159 3.16 -1.33 2.03
N ARG A 160 3.01 -2.42 2.80
CA ARG A 160 3.23 -3.79 2.30
C ARG A 160 2.12 -4.22 1.35
N VAL A 161 0.88 -3.82 1.61
CA VAL A 161 -0.24 -4.04 0.69
C VAL A 161 0.04 -3.41 -0.67
N ARG A 162 0.51 -2.15 -0.71
CA ARG A 162 0.90 -1.48 -1.97
C ARG A 162 1.96 -2.30 -2.72
N TRP A 163 2.98 -2.78 -2.03
CA TRP A 163 4.04 -3.59 -2.61
C TRP A 163 3.55 -4.91 -3.22
N TYR A 164 2.59 -5.60 -2.56
CA TYR A 164 1.95 -6.81 -3.09
C TYR A 164 0.93 -6.51 -4.19
N TYR A 165 0.25 -5.36 -4.14
CA TYR A 165 -0.72 -4.99 -5.16
C TYR A 165 -0.07 -4.56 -6.48
N THR A 166 1.07 -3.90 -6.46
CA THR A 166 1.76 -3.37 -7.65
C THR A 166 1.89 -4.40 -8.78
N PRO A 167 2.33 -5.65 -8.56
CA PRO A 167 2.44 -6.64 -9.64
C PRO A 167 1.09 -7.03 -10.25
N VAL A 168 0.01 -7.03 -9.49
CA VAL A 168 -1.32 -7.47 -9.95
C VAL A 168 -2.22 -6.32 -10.42
N ALA A 169 -1.79 -5.08 -10.23
CA ALA A 169 -2.59 -3.89 -10.52
C ALA A 169 -3.09 -3.84 -11.97
N ARG A 170 -2.24 -4.22 -12.95
CA ARG A 170 -2.63 -4.24 -14.36
C ARG A 170 -3.70 -5.31 -14.66
N GLN A 171 -3.56 -6.49 -14.07
CA GLN A 171 -4.52 -7.60 -14.25
C GLN A 171 -5.86 -7.30 -13.58
N ARG A 172 -5.83 -6.73 -12.39
CA ARG A 172 -7.01 -6.38 -11.59
C ARG A 172 -7.71 -5.10 -12.06
N GLY A 173 -7.01 -4.21 -12.73
CA GLY A 173 -7.36 -2.82 -12.98
C GLY A 173 -8.84 -2.56 -13.21
N LYS A 174 -9.40 -2.94 -14.36
CA LYS A 174 -10.81 -2.67 -14.70
C LYS A 174 -11.81 -3.25 -13.70
N GLN A 175 -11.59 -4.49 -13.27
CA GLN A 175 -12.48 -5.18 -12.34
C GLN A 175 -12.42 -4.53 -10.95
N SER A 176 -11.23 -4.19 -10.47
CA SER A 176 -11.04 -3.54 -9.17
C SER A 176 -11.81 -2.22 -9.09
N TRP A 177 -11.73 -1.38 -10.12
CA TRP A 177 -12.43 -0.10 -10.13
C TRP A 177 -13.96 -0.24 -10.28
N ALA A 178 -14.46 -1.25 -10.99
CA ALA A 178 -15.88 -1.56 -11.01
C ALA A 178 -16.39 -1.98 -9.60
N GLU A 179 -15.64 -2.86 -8.91
CA GLU A 179 -15.93 -3.26 -7.54
C GLU A 179 -15.92 -2.05 -6.57
N HIS A 180 -15.00 -1.08 -6.75
CA HIS A 180 -14.96 0.15 -5.96
C HIS A 180 -16.22 1.01 -6.15
N ARG A 181 -16.72 1.16 -7.38
CA ARG A 181 -17.96 1.91 -7.65
C ARG A 181 -19.16 1.29 -6.96
N GLU A 182 -19.34 -0.03 -7.08
CA GLU A 182 -20.42 -0.74 -6.40
C GLU A 182 -20.31 -0.58 -4.86
N LEU A 183 -19.10 -0.61 -4.32
CA LEU A 183 -18.85 -0.41 -2.89
C LEU A 183 -19.25 1.00 -2.44
N ILE A 184 -18.95 2.04 -3.23
CA ILE A 184 -19.36 3.42 -2.93
C ILE A 184 -20.88 3.54 -2.84
N GLU A 185 -21.61 2.92 -3.76
CA GLU A 185 -23.09 2.92 -3.75
C GLU A 185 -23.62 2.33 -2.43
N VAL A 186 -23.09 1.19 -2.00
CA VAL A 186 -23.52 0.52 -0.76
C VAL A 186 -23.12 1.31 0.49
N ILE A 187 -21.96 1.97 0.49
CA ILE A 187 -21.56 2.88 1.58
C ILE A 187 -22.51 4.07 1.64
N ALA A 188 -22.89 4.66 0.51
CA ALA A 188 -23.82 5.78 0.44
C ALA A 188 -25.24 5.40 0.86
N GLU A 189 -25.67 4.14 0.64
CA GLU A 189 -26.94 3.58 1.12
C GLU A 189 -26.95 3.36 2.65
N GLY A 190 -25.81 3.39 3.32
CA GLY A 190 -25.67 3.12 4.76
C GLY A 190 -25.74 1.63 5.12
N ASP A 191 -25.61 0.71 4.16
CA ASP A 191 -25.62 -0.73 4.41
C ASP A 191 -24.22 -1.24 4.79
N GLY A 192 -23.84 -1.05 6.06
CA GLY A 192 -22.51 -1.40 6.54
C GLY A 192 -22.20 -2.90 6.48
N TYR A 193 -23.18 -3.78 6.63
CA TYR A 193 -22.95 -5.22 6.55
C TYR A 193 -22.64 -5.65 5.10
N ARG A 194 -23.40 -5.15 4.16
CA ARG A 194 -23.17 -5.38 2.73
C ARG A 194 -21.84 -4.75 2.28
N ALA A 195 -21.51 -3.53 2.75
CA ALA A 195 -20.22 -2.89 2.48
C ALA A 195 -19.04 -3.75 2.97
N ALA A 196 -19.14 -4.34 4.17
CA ALA A 196 -18.12 -5.26 4.68
C ALA A 196 -17.97 -6.53 3.82
N GLU A 197 -19.06 -7.13 3.38
CA GLU A 197 -19.02 -8.31 2.51
C GLU A 197 -18.39 -8.00 1.14
N MET A 198 -18.75 -6.87 0.54
CA MET A 198 -18.19 -6.42 -0.73
C MET A 198 -16.69 -6.12 -0.62
N MET A 199 -16.27 -5.40 0.43
CA MET A 199 -14.85 -5.14 0.66
C MET A 199 -14.08 -6.45 0.90
N ARG A 200 -14.65 -7.40 1.63
CA ARG A 200 -14.04 -8.72 1.83
C ARG A 200 -13.88 -9.47 0.51
N ALA A 201 -14.89 -9.49 -0.34
CA ALA A 201 -14.82 -10.11 -1.66
C ALA A 201 -13.76 -9.44 -2.54
N HIS A 202 -13.72 -8.11 -2.56
CA HIS A 202 -12.74 -7.30 -3.31
C HIS A 202 -11.29 -7.61 -2.91
N THR A 203 -10.99 -7.60 -1.61
CA THR A 203 -9.64 -7.89 -1.11
C THR A 203 -9.24 -9.34 -1.33
N GLU A 204 -10.16 -10.29 -1.22
CA GLU A 204 -9.92 -11.71 -1.50
C GLU A 204 -9.69 -11.99 -2.99
N HIS A 205 -10.33 -11.24 -3.91
CA HIS A 205 -10.00 -11.30 -5.32
C HIS A 205 -8.55 -10.88 -5.58
N THR A 206 -8.09 -9.79 -4.96
CA THR A 206 -6.71 -9.33 -5.07
C THR A 206 -5.71 -10.37 -4.53
N ARG A 207 -6.02 -10.95 -3.36
CA ARG A 207 -5.22 -12.01 -2.74
C ARG A 207 -5.08 -13.24 -3.65
N ARG A 208 -6.17 -13.66 -4.28
CA ARG A 208 -6.19 -14.80 -5.22
C ARG A 208 -5.35 -14.51 -6.46
N THR A 209 -5.54 -13.34 -7.08
CA THR A 209 -4.76 -12.92 -8.25
C THR A 209 -3.26 -12.90 -7.95
N TYR A 210 -2.87 -12.40 -6.76
CA TYR A 210 -1.46 -12.41 -6.35
C TYR A 210 -0.89 -13.84 -6.26
N ARG A 211 -1.61 -14.77 -5.62
CA ARG A 211 -1.18 -16.17 -5.53
C ARG A 211 -1.02 -16.81 -6.91
N GLU A 212 -1.97 -16.59 -7.82
CA GLU A 212 -1.93 -17.12 -9.18
C GLU A 212 -0.71 -16.61 -9.94
N GLN A 213 -0.40 -15.30 -9.78
CA GLN A 213 0.73 -14.68 -10.45
C GLN A 213 2.09 -15.19 -9.91
N VAL A 214 2.24 -15.32 -8.60
CA VAL A 214 3.48 -15.86 -7.99
C VAL A 214 3.72 -17.29 -8.50
N ARG A 215 2.72 -18.17 -8.45
CA ARG A 215 2.83 -19.55 -8.94
C ARG A 215 3.16 -19.65 -10.43
N ALA A 216 2.69 -18.69 -11.23
CA ALA A 216 3.00 -18.67 -12.67
C ALA A 216 4.45 -18.21 -12.94
N GLN A 217 5.09 -17.50 -12.01
CA GLN A 217 6.49 -17.07 -12.12
C GLN A 217 7.47 -18.18 -11.67
N ASP A 218 7.01 -19.07 -10.78
CA ASP A 218 7.80 -20.19 -10.24
C ASP A 218 7.72 -21.48 -11.13
N ALA A 219 6.88 -21.50 -12.16
CA ALA A 219 6.65 -22.63 -13.08
C ALA A 219 7.40 -22.48 -14.40
#